data_5a28892596bd3c135d88295d87e04ee0
#
_entry.id   5a28892596bd3c135d88295d87e04ee0
#
_cell.length_a   1.000
_cell.length_b   1.000
_cell.length_c   1.000
_cell.angle_alpha   90.00
_cell.angle_beta   90.00
_cell.angle_gamma   90.00
#
_symmetry.space_group_name_H-M   'P 1'
#
loop_
_entity.id
_entity.type
_entity.pdbx_description
1 polymer ?
#
loop_
_entity_poly.entity_id
_entity_poly.type
_entity_poly.pdbx_seq_one_letter_code
_entity_poly.pdbx_strand_id
1 'polypeptide(L)'
;MNTTTKNLKRIQRLVENHLEIPDIKIKSRQRDYVYARFLYFKLAHNVCRTSLTKIAQVVDRDHATVIHGIKQFDNLVKYNKNEFKYLSDAFVNISSIVSSKKDINFLDLSSVVTTLDKIKDDISDVNASIIKLLDEAEQNTVRQDKDKVGNT
;
A
#
# COMPACT_ATOMS: atom_id res chain seq x y z
N MET A 1 21.56 9.42 12.77
CA MET A 1 20.42 10.11 12.16
C MET A 1 19.35 10.32 13.22
N ASN A 2 18.84 11.55 13.34
CA ASN A 2 17.75 11.86 14.27
C ASN A 2 16.47 11.15 13.81
N THR A 3 15.69 10.59 14.74
CA THR A 3 14.43 9.87 14.47
C THR A 3 13.47 10.66 13.55
N THR A 4 13.40 11.97 13.73
CA THR A 4 12.61 12.86 12.88
C THR A 4 13.04 12.80 11.40
N THR A 5 14.33 12.87 11.12
CA THR A 5 14.85 12.81 9.74
C THR A 5 14.58 11.44 9.11
N LYS A 6 14.66 10.36 9.90
CA LYS A 6 14.32 9.01 9.45
C LYS A 6 12.84 8.91 9.05
N ASN A 7 11.95 9.47 9.86
CA ASN A 7 10.52 9.51 9.56
C ASN A 7 10.20 10.35 8.33
N LEU A 8 10.83 11.51 8.16
CA LEU A 8 10.66 12.35 6.97
C LEU A 8 11.08 11.63 5.69
N LYS A 9 12.23 10.93 5.69
CA LYS A 9 12.68 10.11 4.56
C LYS A 9 11.76 8.93 4.30
N ARG A 10 11.17 8.34 5.33
CA ARG A 10 10.18 7.27 5.19
C ARG A 10 8.92 7.79 4.47
N ILE A 11 8.40 8.95 4.88
CA ILE A 11 7.25 9.58 4.21
C ILE A 11 7.58 9.91 2.75
N GLN A 12 8.77 10.44 2.47
CA GLN A 12 9.22 10.69 1.10
C GLN A 12 9.11 9.43 0.24
N ARG A 13 9.69 8.32 0.68
CA ARG A 13 9.66 7.03 -0.06
C ARG A 13 8.24 6.48 -0.24
N LEU A 14 7.38 6.62 0.78
CA LEU A 14 5.99 6.17 0.67
C LEU A 14 5.21 6.98 -0.37
N VAL A 15 5.44 8.29 -0.46
CA VAL A 15 4.84 9.14 -1.48
C VAL A 15 5.36 8.78 -2.87
N GLU A 16 6.67 8.62 -3.03
CA GLU A 16 7.32 8.23 -4.28
C GLU A 16 6.77 6.90 -4.80
N ASN A 17 6.69 5.89 -3.93
CA ASN A 17 6.17 4.57 -4.28
C ASN A 17 4.67 4.61 -4.62
N HIS A 18 3.88 5.37 -3.84
CA HIS A 18 2.42 5.41 -4.04
C HIS A 18 2.02 6.14 -5.33
N LEU A 19 2.77 7.17 -5.73
CA LEU A 19 2.53 7.94 -6.93
C LEU A 19 3.42 7.53 -8.13
N GLU A 20 4.20 6.45 -7.96
CA GLU A 20 5.11 5.92 -8.99
C GLU A 20 6.10 6.96 -9.53
N ILE A 21 6.59 7.83 -8.63
CA ILE A 21 7.54 8.88 -8.96
C ILE A 21 8.94 8.49 -8.47
N PRO A 22 9.96 8.53 -9.33
CA PRO A 22 11.29 8.03 -8.98
C PRO A 22 11.98 8.83 -7.87
N ASP A 23 11.87 10.17 -7.87
CA ASP A 23 12.45 11.05 -6.83
C ASP A 23 11.79 12.42 -6.84
N ILE A 24 11.11 12.80 -5.77
CA ILE A 24 10.45 14.12 -5.65
C ILE A 24 11.43 15.29 -5.48
N LYS A 25 12.73 15.03 -5.27
CA LYS A 25 13.77 16.07 -5.22
C LYS A 25 14.06 16.65 -6.59
N ILE A 26 13.79 15.91 -7.66
CA ILE A 26 14.01 16.36 -9.03
C ILE A 26 13.33 17.71 -9.22
N LYS A 27 14.09 18.69 -9.75
CA LYS A 27 13.60 20.07 -10.01
C LYS A 27 12.70 20.10 -11.25
N SER A 28 11.68 19.26 -11.29
CA SER A 28 10.67 19.25 -12.35
C SER A 28 9.48 20.13 -11.98
N ARG A 29 8.92 20.83 -13.01
CA ARG A 29 7.67 21.58 -12.93
C ARG A 29 6.48 20.78 -13.46
N GLN A 30 6.67 19.52 -13.87
CA GLN A 30 5.59 18.63 -14.26
C GLN A 30 4.62 18.44 -13.10
N ARG A 31 3.33 18.36 -13.42
CA ARG A 31 2.25 18.32 -12.43
C ARG A 31 2.42 17.21 -11.41
N ASP A 32 2.80 16.02 -11.86
CA ASP A 32 2.94 14.84 -11.00
C ASP A 32 4.01 15.05 -9.91
N TYR A 33 5.16 15.59 -10.29
CA TYR A 33 6.22 15.94 -9.33
C TYR A 33 5.82 17.05 -8.37
N VAL A 34 5.05 18.03 -8.85
CA VAL A 34 4.56 19.15 -8.03
C VAL A 34 3.55 18.64 -7.02
N TYR A 35 2.59 17.82 -7.43
CA TYR A 35 1.57 17.26 -6.55
C TYR A 35 2.14 16.25 -5.56
N ALA A 36 3.12 15.45 -5.95
CA ALA A 36 3.84 14.57 -5.04
C ALA A 36 4.55 15.35 -3.93
N ARG A 37 5.20 16.48 -4.28
CA ARG A 37 5.80 17.37 -3.26
C ARG A 37 4.75 17.98 -2.34
N PHE A 38 3.60 18.40 -2.86
CA PHE A 38 2.52 18.94 -2.02
C PHE A 38 1.98 17.91 -1.04
N LEU A 39 1.76 16.68 -1.49
CA LEU A 39 1.37 15.55 -0.64
C LEU A 39 2.43 15.27 0.43
N TYR A 40 3.71 15.20 0.04
CA TYR A 40 4.82 15.02 0.98
C TYR A 40 4.85 16.12 2.06
N PHE A 41 4.74 17.38 1.68
CA PHE A 41 4.76 18.51 2.62
C PHE A 41 3.61 18.43 3.61
N LYS A 42 2.41 18.12 3.13
CA LYS A 42 1.22 17.98 3.97
C LYS A 42 1.35 16.82 4.96
N LEU A 43 1.78 15.65 4.50
CA LEU A 43 2.02 14.49 5.35
C LEU A 43 3.12 14.75 6.38
N ALA A 44 4.26 15.25 5.95
CA ALA A 44 5.39 15.54 6.83
C ALA A 44 5.04 16.55 7.93
N HIS A 45 4.30 17.59 7.59
CA HIS A 45 3.83 18.59 8.54
C HIS A 45 2.85 18.00 9.58
N ASN A 46 1.87 17.23 9.12
CA ASN A 46 0.83 16.70 10.00
C ASN A 46 1.35 15.57 10.90
N VAL A 47 2.20 14.69 10.36
CA VAL A 47 2.64 13.47 11.07
C VAL A 47 3.88 13.73 11.92
N CYS A 48 4.90 14.39 11.37
CA CYS A 48 6.17 14.58 12.08
C CYS A 48 6.17 15.76 13.03
N ARG A 49 5.23 16.70 12.89
CA ARG A 49 5.13 17.93 13.72
C ARG A 49 6.48 18.60 13.95
N THR A 50 7.27 18.72 12.90
CA THR A 50 8.61 19.29 12.92
C THR A 50 8.68 20.61 12.16
N SER A 51 9.82 21.32 12.26
CA SER A 51 9.98 22.59 11.58
C SER A 51 9.92 22.46 10.05
N LEU A 52 9.33 23.44 9.40
CA LEU A 52 9.22 23.50 7.95
C LEU A 52 10.58 23.45 7.24
N THR A 53 11.61 24.03 7.88
CA THR A 53 13.00 23.97 7.40
C THR A 53 13.51 22.52 7.30
N LYS A 54 13.24 21.67 8.30
CA LYS A 54 13.63 20.26 8.30
C LYS A 54 12.88 19.47 7.22
N ILE A 55 11.59 19.76 7.02
CA ILE A 55 10.78 19.17 5.96
C ILE A 55 11.35 19.53 4.60
N ALA A 56 11.67 20.81 4.39
CA ALA A 56 12.22 21.35 3.16
C ALA A 56 13.59 20.73 2.80
N GLN A 57 14.48 20.61 3.78
CA GLN A 57 15.83 20.07 3.59
C GLN A 57 15.83 18.64 3.04
N VAL A 58 14.87 17.80 3.41
CA VAL A 58 14.81 16.39 2.92
C VAL A 58 14.61 16.33 1.40
N VAL A 59 13.91 17.30 0.83
CA VAL A 59 13.59 17.33 -0.61
C VAL A 59 14.28 18.48 -1.35
N ASP A 60 15.31 19.06 -0.75
CA ASP A 60 16.12 20.14 -1.34
C ASP A 60 15.26 21.33 -1.80
N ARG A 61 14.47 21.86 -0.87
CA ARG A 61 13.61 23.05 -1.06
C ARG A 61 13.76 24.00 0.13
N ASP A 62 13.23 25.21 -0.03
CA ASP A 62 13.12 26.19 1.04
C ASP A 62 11.80 26.05 1.81
N HIS A 63 11.74 26.64 3.00
CA HIS A 63 10.56 26.58 3.87
C HIS A 63 9.35 27.32 3.27
N ALA A 64 9.55 28.35 2.44
CA ALA A 64 8.45 29.06 1.81
C ALA A 64 7.76 28.18 0.75
N THR A 65 8.54 27.36 0.02
CA THR A 65 8.02 26.32 -0.87
C THR A 65 7.16 25.31 -0.12
N VAL A 66 7.55 24.92 1.09
CA VAL A 66 6.76 24.00 1.92
C VAL A 66 5.42 24.63 2.32
N ILE A 67 5.43 25.88 2.80
CA ILE A 67 4.20 26.60 3.16
C ILE A 67 3.25 26.70 1.97
N HIS A 68 3.79 27.11 0.82
CA HIS A 68 3.01 27.19 -0.41
C HIS A 68 2.42 25.84 -0.78
N GLY A 69 3.22 24.79 -0.78
CA GLY A 69 2.78 23.45 -1.14
C GLY A 69 1.67 22.89 -0.23
N ILE A 70 1.75 23.13 1.09
CA ILE A 70 0.69 22.75 2.03
C ILE A 70 -0.62 23.45 1.69
N LYS A 71 -0.59 24.77 1.46
CA LYS A 71 -1.78 25.54 1.08
C LYS A 71 -2.37 25.07 -0.25
N GLN A 72 -1.51 24.77 -1.23
CA GLN A 72 -1.97 24.27 -2.53
C GLN A 72 -2.59 22.89 -2.43
N PHE A 73 -2.03 21.99 -1.62
CA PHE A 73 -2.65 20.68 -1.37
C PHE A 73 -4.07 20.84 -0.81
N ASP A 74 -4.24 21.68 0.21
CA ASP A 74 -5.54 21.90 0.83
C ASP A 74 -6.56 22.50 -0.16
N ASN A 75 -6.11 23.42 -1.02
CA ASN A 75 -6.95 24.02 -2.07
C ASN A 75 -7.36 22.99 -3.13
N LEU A 76 -6.43 22.17 -3.62
CA LEU A 76 -6.72 21.13 -4.62
C LEU A 76 -7.77 20.14 -4.10
N VAL A 77 -7.58 19.62 -2.89
CA VAL A 77 -8.49 18.66 -2.28
C VAL A 77 -9.85 19.28 -1.96
N LYS A 78 -9.88 20.57 -1.56
CA LYS A 78 -11.11 21.24 -1.19
C LYS A 78 -12.00 21.61 -2.40
N TYR A 79 -11.39 22.17 -3.43
CA TYR A 79 -12.14 22.77 -4.55
C TYR A 79 -12.33 21.82 -5.74
N ASN A 80 -11.47 20.83 -5.92
CA ASN A 80 -11.51 19.90 -7.05
C ASN A 80 -11.53 18.44 -6.58
N LYS A 81 -12.46 18.10 -5.71
CA LYS A 81 -12.56 16.78 -5.03
C LYS A 81 -12.51 15.59 -5.97
N ASN A 82 -13.14 15.68 -7.13
CA ASN A 82 -13.21 14.57 -8.08
C ASN A 82 -11.89 14.35 -8.79
N GLU A 83 -11.24 15.42 -9.25
CA GLU A 83 -9.99 15.36 -9.99
C GLU A 83 -8.81 14.93 -9.09
N PHE A 84 -8.79 15.42 -7.84
CA PHE A 84 -7.69 15.16 -6.89
C PHE A 84 -8.05 14.17 -5.78
N LYS A 85 -9.07 13.35 -6.00
CA LYS A 85 -9.45 12.30 -5.05
C LYS A 85 -8.27 11.38 -4.73
N TYR A 86 -7.47 11.02 -5.73
CA TYR A 86 -6.30 10.17 -5.57
C TYR A 86 -5.26 10.74 -4.58
N LEU A 87 -5.08 12.07 -4.53
CA LEU A 87 -4.20 12.72 -3.56
C LEU A 87 -4.77 12.66 -2.14
N SER A 88 -6.08 12.80 -2.00
CA SER A 88 -6.76 12.67 -0.71
C SER A 88 -6.69 11.25 -0.20
N ASP A 89 -6.94 10.26 -1.04
CA ASP A 89 -6.85 8.84 -0.72
C ASP A 89 -5.41 8.44 -0.36
N ALA A 90 -4.41 8.92 -1.12
CA ALA A 90 -3.00 8.74 -0.82
C ALA A 90 -2.62 9.34 0.55
N PHE A 91 -3.13 10.54 0.86
CA PHE A 91 -2.89 11.17 2.15
C PHE A 91 -3.42 10.32 3.31
N VAL A 92 -4.65 9.81 3.21
CA VAL A 92 -5.27 8.97 4.24
C VAL A 92 -4.49 7.66 4.40
N ASN A 93 -4.19 6.98 3.30
CA ASN A 93 -3.48 5.70 3.30
C ASN A 93 -2.08 5.83 3.90
N ILE A 94 -1.29 6.80 3.45
CA ILE A 94 0.08 6.98 3.95
C ILE A 94 0.06 7.46 5.40
N SER A 95 -0.88 8.34 5.79
CA SER A 95 -1.03 8.77 7.18
C SER A 95 -1.29 7.59 8.11
N SER A 96 -2.15 6.66 7.71
CA SER A 96 -2.45 5.46 8.50
C SER A 96 -1.22 4.56 8.65
N ILE A 97 -0.43 4.36 7.58
CA ILE A 97 0.80 3.56 7.61
C ILE A 97 1.86 4.18 8.53
N VAL A 98 1.98 5.51 8.52
CA VAL A 98 3.00 6.22 9.33
C VAL A 98 2.57 6.35 10.78
N SER A 99 1.26 6.53 11.04
CA SER A 99 0.68 6.66 12.39
C SER A 99 0.53 5.31 13.09
N SER A 100 0.35 4.23 12.37
CA SER A 100 0.45 2.91 12.94
C SER A 100 1.90 2.73 13.42
N LYS A 101 2.10 2.82 14.73
CA LYS A 101 3.38 2.60 15.46
C LYS A 101 3.87 1.14 15.40
N LYS A 102 3.40 0.36 14.47
CA LYS A 102 4.06 -0.89 14.13
C LYS A 102 5.28 -0.51 13.31
N ASP A 103 6.42 -0.36 14.01
CA ASP A 103 7.67 -0.74 13.39
C ASP A 103 7.36 -2.07 12.71
N ILE A 104 7.42 -2.11 11.39
CA ILE A 104 7.50 -3.37 10.66
C ILE A 104 8.89 -3.88 11.01
N ASN A 105 9.00 -4.42 12.20
CA ASN A 105 10.14 -5.19 12.63
C ASN A 105 10.17 -6.41 11.73
N PHE A 106 11.34 -6.86 11.41
CA PHE A 106 11.63 -8.14 10.72
C PHE A 106 10.79 -9.32 11.28
N LEU A 107 10.30 -9.23 12.51
CA LEU A 107 9.35 -10.13 13.16
C LEU A 107 7.96 -10.15 12.49
N ASP A 108 7.51 -9.05 11.89
CA ASP A 108 6.21 -9.01 11.19
C ASP A 108 6.31 -9.71 9.82
N LEU A 109 7.46 -9.68 9.17
CA LEU A 109 7.70 -10.44 7.94
C LEU A 109 7.70 -11.94 8.21
N SER A 110 8.26 -12.40 9.32
CA SER A 110 8.23 -13.81 9.68
C SER A 110 6.81 -14.29 10.00
N SER A 111 5.97 -13.46 10.63
CA SER A 111 4.56 -13.78 10.89
C SER A 111 3.74 -13.83 9.60
N VAL A 112 4.01 -12.95 8.64
CA VAL A 112 3.38 -12.98 7.31
C VAL A 112 3.79 -14.23 6.53
N VAL A 113 5.07 -14.58 6.54
CA VAL A 113 5.58 -15.82 5.90
C VAL A 113 4.92 -17.05 6.52
N THR A 114 4.87 -17.13 7.86
CA THR A 114 4.21 -18.25 8.56
C THR A 114 2.72 -18.36 8.22
N THR A 115 2.04 -17.23 8.06
CA THR A 115 0.61 -17.20 7.66
C THR A 115 0.43 -17.65 6.21
N LEU A 116 1.33 -17.25 5.31
CA LEU A 116 1.32 -17.68 3.91
C LEU A 116 1.60 -19.18 3.77
N ASP A 117 2.53 -19.72 4.54
CA ASP A 117 2.83 -21.16 4.57
C ASP A 117 1.60 -21.95 5.04
N LYS A 118 0.91 -21.47 6.09
CA LYS A 118 -0.30 -22.10 6.56
C LYS A 118 -1.42 -22.08 5.52
N ILE A 119 -1.64 -20.96 4.83
CA ILE A 119 -2.62 -20.85 3.74
C ILE A 119 -2.28 -21.81 2.61
N LYS A 120 -1.01 -21.98 2.29
CA LYS A 120 -0.54 -22.92 1.26
C LYS A 120 -0.88 -24.35 1.65
N ASP A 121 -0.67 -24.74 2.91
CA ASP A 121 -1.00 -26.07 3.42
C ASP A 121 -2.52 -26.29 3.40
N ASP A 122 -3.32 -25.33 3.85
CA ASP A 122 -4.79 -25.36 3.80
C ASP A 122 -5.32 -25.55 2.35
N ILE A 123 -4.73 -24.87 1.37
CA ILE A 123 -5.07 -25.05 -0.06
C ILE A 123 -4.70 -26.45 -0.54
N SER A 124 -3.58 -27.01 -0.12
CA SER A 124 -3.15 -28.37 -0.45
C SER A 124 -4.15 -29.40 0.05
N ASP A 125 -4.62 -29.25 1.28
CA ASP A 125 -5.61 -30.14 1.89
C ASP A 125 -6.98 -30.06 1.22
N VAL A 126 -7.42 -28.86 0.84
CA VAL A 126 -8.66 -28.66 0.06
C VAL A 126 -8.55 -29.32 -1.31
N ASN A 127 -7.43 -29.17 -2.01
CA ASN A 127 -7.21 -29.82 -3.30
C ASN A 127 -7.24 -31.34 -3.20
N ALA A 128 -6.59 -31.92 -2.18
CA ALA A 128 -6.63 -33.36 -1.91
C ALA A 128 -8.07 -33.87 -1.66
N SER A 129 -8.85 -33.08 -0.91
CA SER A 129 -10.26 -33.39 -0.63
C SER A 129 -11.12 -33.35 -1.90
N ILE A 130 -10.90 -32.38 -2.78
CA ILE A 130 -11.60 -32.26 -4.07
C ILE A 130 -11.28 -33.45 -4.96
N ILE A 131 -10.00 -33.85 -5.08
CA ILE A 131 -9.60 -35.02 -5.87
C ILE A 131 -10.31 -36.27 -5.38
N LYS A 132 -10.33 -36.49 -4.06
CA LYS A 132 -11.03 -37.65 -3.46
C LYS A 132 -12.52 -37.67 -3.79
N LEU A 133 -13.20 -36.53 -3.73
CA LEU A 133 -14.62 -36.41 -4.08
C LEU A 133 -14.88 -36.69 -5.56
N LEU A 134 -13.99 -36.27 -6.44
CA LEU A 134 -14.07 -36.56 -7.88
C LEU A 134 -13.91 -38.07 -8.16
N ASP A 135 -12.93 -38.71 -7.53
CA ASP A 135 -12.72 -40.16 -7.67
C ASP A 135 -13.94 -40.97 -7.16
N GLU A 136 -14.55 -40.55 -6.03
CA GLU A 136 -15.76 -41.15 -5.52
C GLU A 136 -16.96 -40.95 -6.46
N ALA A 137 -17.11 -39.79 -7.07
CA ALA A 137 -18.16 -39.51 -8.05
C ALA A 137 -18.00 -40.34 -9.31
N GLU A 138 -16.79 -40.51 -9.83
CA GLU A 138 -16.52 -41.35 -11.01
C GLU A 138 -16.83 -42.82 -10.73
N GLN A 139 -16.45 -43.34 -9.55
CA GLN A 139 -16.75 -44.72 -9.17
C GLN A 139 -18.26 -44.98 -9.03
N ASN A 140 -19.02 -44.01 -8.53
CA ASN A 140 -20.47 -44.12 -8.42
C ASN A 140 -21.14 -44.12 -9.81
N THR A 141 -20.64 -43.34 -10.76
CA THR A 141 -21.15 -43.30 -12.14
C THR A 141 -20.93 -44.64 -12.82
N VAL A 142 -19.73 -45.23 -12.68
CA VAL A 142 -19.39 -46.54 -13.27
C VAL A 142 -20.23 -47.69 -12.65
N ARG A 143 -20.61 -47.60 -11.38
CA ARG A 143 -21.50 -48.58 -10.73
C ARG A 143 -22.91 -48.50 -11.28
N GLN A 144 -23.48 -47.31 -11.47
CA GLN A 144 -24.83 -47.13 -12.01
C GLN A 144 -24.94 -47.62 -13.48
N ASP A 145 -23.91 -47.49 -14.24
CA ASP A 145 -23.91 -47.99 -15.64
C ASP A 145 -23.84 -49.53 -15.70
N LYS A 146 -23.13 -50.16 -14.76
CA LYS A 146 -23.12 -51.65 -14.65
C LYS A 146 -24.47 -52.25 -14.25
N ASP A 147 -25.20 -51.59 -13.36
CA ASP A 147 -26.53 -52.05 -12.93
C ASP A 147 -27.59 -51.88 -14.04
N LYS A 148 -27.42 -50.96 -14.98
CA LYS A 148 -28.31 -50.79 -16.12
C LYS A 148 -28.07 -51.82 -17.24
N VAL A 149 -26.88 -52.37 -17.35
CA VAL A 149 -26.52 -53.37 -18.38
C VAL A 149 -26.81 -54.82 -17.92
N GLY A 150 -26.95 -55.03 -16.60
CA GLY A 150 -27.22 -56.35 -16.00
C GLY A 150 -28.70 -56.81 -15.99
N ASN A 151 -29.61 -55.99 -16.52
CA ASN A 151 -31.07 -56.24 -16.43
C ASN A 151 -31.72 -56.34 -17.82
N THR A 152 -31.03 -56.96 -18.77
CA THR A 152 -31.57 -57.36 -20.07
C THR A 152 -31.42 -58.87 -20.26
#